data_6e2270751ab6b916195c784141a57048
#
_entry.id   6e2270751ab6b916195c784141a57048
#
_cell.length_a   1.000
_cell.length_b   1.000
_cell.length_c   1.000
_cell.angle_alpha   90.00
_cell.angle_beta   90.00
_cell.angle_gamma   90.00
#
_symmetry.space_group_name_H-M   'P 1'
#
loop_
_entity.id
_entity.type
_entity.pdbx_description
1 polymer ?
#
loop_
_entity_poly.entity_id
_entity_poly.type
_entity_poly.pdbx_seq_one_letter_code
_entity_poly.pdbx_strand_id
1 'polypeptide(L)'
;MGLIEGVNAWLNREKQRQILQLNGEFSETRLQSILSRKIRTEKLAIKDVKLRTFITDDLHRDEMVAHVYDVTYGVVKDNIDTLVIVDDSIVRGTTLKQSILKILDRLGPKRIVIVSSAPQIRYPDCYGIDMAKMGDFIAFQAAIALHKDNGTAYMVDEVYEQCIAQDSYPKEEIRNVVKRIYEPFTEQEISDKIAELVKPKGIKAEVVVIFQNLEDLHHAIPNHTGDWYFSGNYPTPGGNKVVNRAFINYYNKVNERAY
;
A
#
# COMPACT_ATOMS: atom_id res chain seq x y z
N MET A 1 11.50 4.52 -12.20
CA MET A 1 12.46 3.86 -13.12
C MET A 1 12.56 2.37 -12.78
N GLY A 2 12.97 1.95 -11.57
CA GLY A 2 13.22 0.54 -11.24
C GLY A 2 12.11 -0.46 -11.53
N LEU A 3 10.84 -0.12 -11.27
CA LEU A 3 9.73 -1.02 -11.62
C LEU A 3 9.67 -1.28 -13.13
N ILE A 4 9.77 -0.25 -13.96
CA ILE A 4 9.72 -0.38 -15.43
C ILE A 4 10.89 -1.24 -15.93
N GLU A 5 12.09 -1.04 -15.39
CA GLU A 5 13.28 -1.84 -15.72
C GLU A 5 13.10 -3.30 -15.27
N GLY A 6 12.59 -3.53 -14.06
CA GLY A 6 12.30 -4.86 -13.54
C GLY A 6 11.28 -5.62 -14.37
N VAL A 7 10.19 -4.98 -14.75
CA VAL A 7 9.16 -5.60 -15.61
C VAL A 7 9.69 -5.83 -17.03
N ASN A 8 10.51 -4.93 -17.58
CA ASN A 8 11.17 -5.17 -18.87
C ASN A 8 12.16 -6.35 -18.82
N ALA A 9 12.94 -6.46 -17.75
CA ALA A 9 13.84 -7.59 -17.56
C ALA A 9 13.08 -8.92 -17.42
N TRP A 10 11.98 -8.92 -16.66
CA TRP A 10 11.08 -10.07 -16.56
C TRP A 10 10.48 -10.43 -17.94
N LEU A 11 9.96 -9.44 -18.67
CA LEU A 11 9.36 -9.65 -19.98
C LEU A 11 10.35 -10.22 -20.98
N ASN A 12 11.63 -9.79 -20.94
CA ASN A 12 12.66 -10.33 -21.81
C ASN A 12 12.96 -11.80 -21.46
N ARG A 13 13.04 -12.16 -20.17
CA ARG A 13 13.18 -13.57 -19.75
C ARG A 13 12.00 -14.42 -20.20
N GLU A 14 10.79 -13.89 -20.10
CA GLU A 14 9.58 -14.59 -20.54
C GLU A 14 9.54 -14.80 -22.05
N LYS A 15 9.98 -13.81 -22.85
CA LYS A 15 10.13 -13.95 -24.29
C LYS A 15 11.14 -15.07 -24.63
N GLN A 16 12.30 -15.06 -23.97
CA GLN A 16 13.31 -16.10 -24.18
C GLN A 16 12.76 -17.49 -23.87
N ARG A 17 12.06 -17.66 -22.74
CA ARG A 17 11.43 -18.93 -22.36
C ARG A 17 10.44 -19.40 -23.41
N GLN A 18 9.56 -18.51 -23.89
CA GLN A 18 8.57 -18.85 -24.91
C GLN A 18 9.19 -19.21 -26.25
N ILE A 19 10.29 -18.54 -26.65
CA ILE A 19 11.02 -18.89 -27.88
C ILE A 19 11.67 -20.28 -27.74
N LEU A 20 12.29 -20.59 -26.60
CA LEU A 20 12.87 -21.91 -26.36
C LEU A 20 11.83 -23.05 -26.38
N GLN A 21 10.61 -22.77 -25.93
CA GLN A 21 9.50 -23.73 -25.95
C GLN A 21 8.97 -24.04 -27.37
N LEU A 22 9.34 -23.24 -28.38
CA LEU A 22 8.89 -23.48 -29.76
C LEU A 22 9.58 -24.70 -30.41
N ASN A 23 10.60 -25.29 -29.78
CA ASN A 23 11.27 -26.55 -30.19
C ASN A 23 11.56 -26.66 -31.69
N GLY A 24 11.92 -25.54 -32.35
CA GLY A 24 12.21 -25.51 -33.77
C GLY A 24 11.00 -25.29 -34.71
N GLU A 25 9.79 -25.29 -34.20
CA GLU A 25 8.59 -24.91 -34.96
C GLU A 25 8.42 -23.37 -34.94
N PHE A 26 9.21 -22.71 -35.78
CA PHE A 26 9.18 -21.25 -35.90
C PHE A 26 8.16 -20.84 -37.00
N SER A 27 7.04 -20.27 -36.55
CA SER A 27 6.23 -19.42 -37.42
C SER A 27 6.70 -17.99 -37.23
N GLU A 28 7.03 -17.28 -38.31
CA GLU A 28 7.46 -15.88 -38.28
C GLU A 28 6.46 -14.99 -37.53
N THR A 29 5.17 -15.20 -37.75
CA THR A 29 4.07 -14.51 -37.10
C THR A 29 4.07 -14.73 -35.59
N ARG A 30 4.33 -15.95 -35.13
CA ARG A 30 4.36 -16.28 -33.70
C ARG A 30 5.60 -15.69 -33.02
N LEU A 31 6.74 -15.76 -33.68
CA LEU A 31 7.99 -15.16 -33.20
C LEU A 31 7.84 -13.64 -33.08
N GLN A 32 7.27 -13.00 -34.12
CA GLN A 32 7.04 -11.56 -34.12
C GLN A 32 6.04 -11.13 -33.04
N SER A 33 4.99 -11.92 -32.77
CA SER A 33 4.06 -11.71 -31.67
C SER A 33 4.73 -11.74 -30.31
N ILE A 34 5.68 -12.67 -30.09
CA ILE A 34 6.44 -12.76 -28.84
C ILE A 34 7.39 -11.56 -28.70
N LEU A 35 8.15 -11.25 -29.74
CA LEU A 35 9.18 -10.20 -29.73
C LEU A 35 8.57 -8.79 -29.61
N SER A 36 7.40 -8.55 -30.23
CA SER A 36 6.74 -7.23 -30.22
C SER A 36 6.17 -6.82 -28.87
N ARG A 37 6.08 -7.73 -27.90
CA ARG A 37 5.59 -7.40 -26.57
C ARG A 37 6.51 -6.37 -25.90
N LYS A 38 5.94 -5.30 -25.43
CA LYS A 38 6.63 -4.25 -24.67
C LYS A 38 5.68 -3.62 -23.66
N ILE A 39 6.26 -3.07 -22.61
CA ILE A 39 5.50 -2.24 -21.67
C ILE A 39 5.13 -0.95 -22.37
N ARG A 40 3.88 -0.54 -22.21
CA ARG A 40 3.41 0.79 -22.62
C ARG A 40 3.48 1.71 -21.39
N THR A 41 4.19 2.80 -21.52
CA THR A 41 4.29 3.85 -20.50
C THR A 41 3.77 5.14 -21.07
N GLU A 42 2.80 5.75 -20.38
CA GLU A 42 2.11 6.95 -20.81
C GLU A 42 2.03 7.97 -19.68
N LYS A 43 2.05 9.23 -20.01
CA LYS A 43 1.73 10.30 -19.07
C LYS A 43 0.22 10.55 -19.10
N LEU A 44 -0.51 9.93 -18.16
CA LEU A 44 -1.96 10.01 -18.10
C LEU A 44 -2.47 11.22 -17.33
N ALA A 45 -1.71 11.69 -16.34
CA ALA A 45 -2.06 12.85 -15.55
C ALA A 45 -0.81 13.64 -15.17
N ILE A 46 -0.91 14.93 -15.20
CA ILE A 46 0.14 15.86 -14.77
C ILE A 46 -0.43 16.67 -13.61
N LYS A 47 0.24 16.61 -12.44
CA LYS A 47 -0.11 17.47 -11.32
C LYS A 47 0.42 18.87 -11.55
N ASP A 48 -0.44 19.89 -11.44
CA ASP A 48 0.03 21.26 -11.42
C ASP A 48 0.79 21.53 -10.11
N VAL A 49 2.11 21.77 -10.24
CA VAL A 49 3.05 21.93 -9.12
C VAL A 49 2.72 23.16 -8.27
N LYS A 50 2.00 24.14 -8.81
CA LYS A 50 1.63 25.39 -8.11
C LYS A 50 0.49 25.21 -7.12
N LEU A 51 -0.31 24.16 -7.26
CA LEU A 51 -1.44 23.90 -6.38
C LEU A 51 -1.06 22.88 -5.30
N ARG A 52 -0.70 23.36 -4.12
CA ARG A 52 -0.48 22.51 -2.93
C ARG A 52 -1.84 22.19 -2.29
N THR A 53 -2.29 20.95 -2.43
CA THR A 53 -3.58 20.46 -1.92
C THR A 53 -3.66 20.33 -0.38
N PHE A 54 -2.57 20.65 0.34
CA PHE A 54 -2.50 20.50 1.79
C PHE A 54 -3.08 21.66 2.61
N ILE A 55 -3.53 22.75 1.95
CA ILE A 55 -3.88 24.01 2.62
C ILE A 55 -5.39 24.32 2.58
N THR A 56 -6.23 23.44 2.02
CA THR A 56 -7.66 23.70 1.86
C THR A 56 -8.54 22.78 2.71
N ASP A 57 -9.61 23.35 3.26
CA ASP A 57 -10.65 22.65 4.01
C ASP A 57 -11.26 21.49 3.22
N ASP A 58 -11.60 20.41 3.93
CA ASP A 58 -12.08 19.13 3.37
C ASP A 58 -13.31 19.26 2.44
N LEU A 59 -14.10 20.31 2.60
CA LEU A 59 -15.33 20.56 1.82
C LEU A 59 -15.10 20.98 0.36
N HIS A 60 -13.94 21.58 0.04
CA HIS A 60 -13.62 22.04 -1.33
C HIS A 60 -12.55 21.18 -2.02
N ARG A 61 -12.09 20.13 -1.34
CA ARG A 61 -11.01 19.27 -1.82
C ARG A 61 -11.37 18.46 -3.06
N ASP A 62 -12.61 17.98 -3.15
CA ASP A 62 -13.09 17.16 -4.27
C ASP A 62 -13.19 17.96 -5.59
N GLU A 63 -13.58 19.23 -5.53
CA GLU A 63 -13.62 20.10 -6.71
C GLU A 63 -12.21 20.57 -7.13
N MET A 64 -11.35 20.92 -6.16
CA MET A 64 -9.98 21.32 -6.45
C MET A 64 -9.13 20.20 -7.06
N VAL A 65 -9.33 18.95 -6.64
CA VAL A 65 -8.59 17.81 -7.20
C VAL A 65 -8.88 17.60 -8.67
N ALA A 66 -10.12 17.86 -9.12
CA ALA A 66 -10.47 17.79 -10.55
C ALA A 66 -9.71 18.82 -11.40
N HIS A 67 -9.26 19.91 -10.81
CA HIS A 67 -8.50 20.98 -11.48
C HIS A 67 -6.98 20.89 -11.29
N VAL A 68 -6.51 20.06 -10.34
CA VAL A 68 -5.07 19.89 -10.04
C VAL A 68 -4.39 18.92 -10.99
N TYR A 69 -5.15 17.99 -11.58
CA TYR A 69 -4.63 16.99 -12.50
C TYR A 69 -5.18 17.22 -13.90
N ASP A 70 -4.29 17.57 -14.83
CA ASP A 70 -4.60 17.53 -16.25
C ASP A 70 -4.52 16.09 -16.75
N VAL A 71 -5.62 15.59 -17.32
CA VAL A 71 -5.78 14.18 -17.70
C VAL A 71 -5.82 14.05 -19.21
N THR A 72 -4.96 13.20 -19.78
CA THR A 72 -4.94 12.92 -21.21
C THR A 72 -5.96 11.84 -21.55
N TYR A 73 -7.04 12.23 -22.21
CA TYR A 73 -8.07 11.30 -22.70
C TYR A 73 -7.66 10.60 -24.01
N GLY A 74 -8.29 9.46 -24.29
CA GLY A 74 -8.09 8.70 -25.53
C GLY A 74 -6.85 7.81 -25.57
N VAL A 75 -6.04 7.81 -24.51
CA VAL A 75 -4.86 6.95 -24.37
C VAL A 75 -5.25 5.58 -23.82
N VAL A 76 -6.22 5.52 -22.93
CA VAL A 76 -6.70 4.28 -22.30
C VAL A 76 -7.82 3.68 -23.13
N LYS A 77 -7.74 2.40 -23.42
CA LYS A 77 -8.80 1.64 -24.10
C LYS A 77 -9.84 1.21 -23.08
N ASP A 78 -11.07 1.71 -23.26
CA ASP A 78 -12.19 1.49 -22.36
C ASP A 78 -12.46 0.01 -22.14
N ASN A 79 -12.63 -0.41 -20.88
CA ASN A 79 -12.88 -1.78 -20.44
C ASN A 79 -11.87 -2.86 -20.91
N ILE A 80 -10.70 -2.44 -21.42
CA ILE A 80 -9.65 -3.33 -21.93
C ILE A 80 -8.37 -3.15 -21.12
N ASP A 81 -7.88 -1.92 -21.03
CA ASP A 81 -6.57 -1.64 -20.47
C ASP A 81 -6.55 -1.80 -18.94
N THR A 82 -5.43 -2.28 -18.43
CA THR A 82 -5.07 -2.23 -17.01
C THR A 82 -4.10 -1.09 -16.79
N LEU A 83 -4.46 -0.15 -15.95
CA LEU A 83 -3.58 0.93 -15.51
C LEU A 83 -2.75 0.45 -14.33
N VAL A 84 -1.44 0.64 -14.41
CA VAL A 84 -0.52 0.42 -13.29
C VAL A 84 0.05 1.76 -12.86
N ILE A 85 -0.18 2.14 -11.61
CA ILE A 85 0.39 3.34 -11.00
C ILE A 85 1.35 2.95 -9.88
N VAL A 86 2.39 3.74 -9.69
CA VAL A 86 3.40 3.51 -8.66
C VAL A 86 3.35 4.65 -7.67
N ASP A 87 3.29 4.30 -6.40
CA ASP A 87 3.37 5.22 -5.26
C ASP A 87 4.62 4.88 -4.42
N ASP A 88 5.17 5.84 -3.73
CA ASP A 88 6.31 5.62 -2.83
C ASP A 88 5.90 4.84 -1.59
N SER A 89 4.76 5.21 -0.99
CA SER A 89 4.21 4.51 0.17
C SER A 89 2.71 4.81 0.36
N ILE A 90 1.97 3.85 0.89
CA ILE A 90 0.56 4.02 1.22
C ILE A 90 0.40 3.97 2.73
N VAL A 91 0.22 5.13 3.35
CA VAL A 91 0.01 5.25 4.80
C VAL A 91 -1.48 5.27 5.13
N ARG A 92 -2.18 6.31 4.72
CA ARG A 92 -3.61 6.52 5.04
C ARG A 92 -4.56 6.11 3.91
N GLY A 93 -4.08 6.07 2.69
CA GLY A 93 -4.89 5.78 1.50
C GLY A 93 -5.91 6.87 1.14
N THR A 94 -5.95 8.00 1.85
CA THR A 94 -6.94 9.07 1.62
C THR A 94 -6.83 9.70 0.25
N THR A 95 -5.63 10.04 -0.20
CA THR A 95 -5.37 10.61 -1.52
C THR A 95 -5.80 9.66 -2.64
N LEU A 96 -5.53 8.36 -2.48
CA LEU A 96 -5.97 7.34 -3.43
C LEU A 96 -7.50 7.30 -3.51
N LYS A 97 -8.17 7.23 -2.35
CA LYS A 97 -9.62 7.11 -2.25
C LYS A 97 -10.36 8.36 -2.72
N GLN A 98 -9.91 9.52 -2.29
CA GLN A 98 -10.64 10.78 -2.55
C GLN A 98 -10.42 11.29 -3.96
N SER A 99 -9.24 11.06 -4.54
CA SER A 99 -8.79 11.77 -5.72
C SER A 99 -8.35 10.84 -6.85
N ILE A 100 -7.26 10.13 -6.66
CA ILE A 100 -6.55 9.44 -7.75
C ILE A 100 -7.43 8.37 -8.41
N LEU A 101 -8.07 7.52 -7.63
CA LEU A 101 -8.91 6.45 -8.17
C LEU A 101 -10.11 7.00 -8.95
N LYS A 102 -10.75 8.07 -8.48
CA LYS A 102 -11.87 8.71 -9.18
C LYS A 102 -11.43 9.29 -10.54
N ILE A 103 -10.25 9.91 -10.58
CA ILE A 103 -9.69 10.49 -11.81
C ILE A 103 -9.37 9.39 -12.83
N LEU A 104 -8.68 8.32 -12.38
CA LEU A 104 -8.28 7.23 -13.26
C LEU A 104 -9.47 6.41 -13.76
N ASP A 105 -10.52 6.23 -12.96
CA ASP A 105 -11.73 5.51 -13.36
C ASP A 105 -12.48 6.22 -14.51
N ARG A 106 -12.39 7.57 -14.59
CA ARG A 106 -12.97 8.34 -15.71
C ARG A 106 -12.33 8.01 -17.06
N LEU A 107 -11.12 7.46 -17.06
CA LEU A 107 -10.44 7.00 -18.27
C LEU A 107 -10.98 5.66 -18.79
N GLY A 108 -11.87 5.00 -18.06
CA GLY A 108 -12.51 3.77 -18.42
C GLY A 108 -11.63 2.51 -18.36
N PRO A 109 -10.61 2.38 -17.51
CA PRO A 109 -9.81 1.16 -17.49
C PRO A 109 -10.64 -0.02 -16.96
N LYS A 110 -10.29 -1.24 -17.41
CA LYS A 110 -10.84 -2.46 -16.82
C LYS A 110 -10.37 -2.64 -15.38
N ARG A 111 -9.10 -2.31 -15.10
CA ARG A 111 -8.45 -2.52 -13.81
C ARG A 111 -7.46 -1.39 -13.52
N ILE A 112 -7.36 -1.00 -12.24
CA ILE A 112 -6.36 -0.09 -11.72
C ILE A 112 -5.52 -0.87 -10.69
N VAL A 113 -4.22 -1.01 -10.96
CA VAL A 113 -3.26 -1.64 -10.07
C VAL A 113 -2.40 -0.55 -9.44
N ILE A 114 -2.43 -0.46 -8.13
CA ILE A 114 -1.61 0.46 -7.34
C ILE A 114 -0.43 -0.33 -6.80
N VAL A 115 0.77 0.08 -7.13
CA VAL A 115 2.01 -0.55 -6.65
C VAL A 115 2.68 0.39 -5.68
N SER A 116 2.80 -0.01 -4.41
CA SER A 116 3.60 0.68 -3.41
C SER A 116 5.05 0.19 -3.48
N SER A 117 6.00 1.11 -3.58
CA SER A 117 7.43 0.76 -3.51
C SER A 117 7.94 0.52 -2.09
N ALA A 118 7.11 0.80 -1.08
CA ALA A 118 7.35 0.39 0.30
C ALA A 118 6.45 -0.78 0.69
N PRO A 119 6.87 -1.63 1.64
CA PRO A 119 5.98 -2.59 2.30
C PRO A 119 4.80 -1.91 3.01
N GLN A 120 3.85 -2.71 3.48
CA GLN A 120 2.73 -2.21 4.28
C GLN A 120 3.23 -1.51 5.54
N ILE A 121 2.93 -0.22 5.69
CA ILE A 121 3.25 0.53 6.90
C ILE A 121 2.20 0.15 7.96
N ARG A 122 2.65 -0.64 8.94
CA ARG A 122 1.82 -1.27 9.97
C ARG A 122 1.95 -0.61 11.34
N TYR A 123 3.10 0.03 11.62
CA TYR A 123 3.46 0.49 12.95
C TYR A 123 3.87 1.96 12.93
N PRO A 124 3.59 2.71 14.04
CA PRO A 124 3.88 4.13 14.10
C PRO A 124 5.38 4.44 14.13
N ASP A 125 5.70 5.65 13.71
CA ASP A 125 7.00 6.24 13.98
C ASP A 125 7.14 6.59 15.45
N CYS A 126 8.24 6.16 16.07
CA CYS A 126 8.54 6.47 17.46
C CYS A 126 9.51 7.65 17.62
N TYR A 127 9.99 8.23 16.53
CA TYR A 127 10.98 9.33 16.54
C TYR A 127 10.48 10.60 15.84
N GLY A 128 9.43 10.49 15.01
CA GLY A 128 8.97 11.56 14.14
C GLY A 128 7.67 12.21 14.59
N ILE A 129 7.29 13.24 13.86
CA ILE A 129 6.08 14.02 14.11
C ILE A 129 4.87 13.39 13.40
N ASP A 130 5.07 12.80 12.23
CA ASP A 130 4.05 12.15 11.43
C ASP A 130 3.95 10.65 11.72
N MET A 131 2.88 10.02 11.28
CA MET A 131 2.63 8.59 11.45
C MET A 131 2.63 8.14 12.94
N ALA A 132 2.02 8.93 13.82
CA ALA A 132 2.01 8.67 15.25
C ALA A 132 0.73 7.97 15.75
N LYS A 133 -0.35 7.99 14.94
CA LYS A 133 -1.65 7.46 15.36
C LYS A 133 -1.95 6.15 14.64
N MET A 134 -2.15 5.10 15.40
CA MET A 134 -2.40 3.75 14.87
C MET A 134 -3.60 3.71 13.92
N GLY A 135 -4.68 4.40 14.28
CA GLY A 135 -5.91 4.42 13.47
C GLY A 135 -5.78 5.09 12.10
N ASP A 136 -4.70 5.85 11.86
CA ASP A 136 -4.47 6.50 10.57
C ASP A 136 -3.90 5.54 9.52
N PHE A 137 -3.33 4.41 9.92
CA PHE A 137 -2.71 3.46 9.00
C PHE A 137 -3.77 2.60 8.31
N ILE A 138 -3.79 2.65 6.98
CA ILE A 138 -4.74 1.85 6.19
C ILE A 138 -4.51 0.34 6.39
N ALA A 139 -3.26 -0.10 6.59
CA ALA A 139 -2.94 -1.49 6.89
C ALA A 139 -3.52 -1.94 8.25
N PHE A 140 -3.48 -1.05 9.25
CA PHE A 140 -4.11 -1.33 10.53
C PHE A 140 -5.64 -1.37 10.43
N GLN A 141 -6.25 -0.40 9.74
CA GLN A 141 -7.69 -0.41 9.49
C GLN A 141 -8.14 -1.68 8.77
N ALA A 142 -7.34 -2.16 7.80
CA ALA A 142 -7.59 -3.40 7.08
C ALA A 142 -7.54 -4.63 8.00
N ALA A 143 -6.52 -4.73 8.86
CA ALA A 143 -6.42 -5.82 9.83
C ALA A 143 -7.60 -5.83 10.83
N ILE A 144 -8.00 -4.67 11.33
CA ILE A 144 -9.19 -4.54 12.20
C ILE A 144 -10.47 -4.93 11.47
N ALA A 145 -10.61 -4.58 10.19
CA ALA A 145 -11.76 -4.99 9.38
C ALA A 145 -11.78 -6.51 9.17
N LEU A 146 -10.63 -7.12 8.86
CA LEU A 146 -10.49 -8.58 8.72
C LEU A 146 -10.84 -9.31 10.01
N HIS A 147 -10.44 -8.80 11.19
CA HIS A 147 -10.86 -9.38 12.47
C HIS A 147 -12.38 -9.38 12.64
N LYS A 148 -13.05 -8.30 12.20
CA LYS A 148 -14.53 -8.22 12.24
C LYS A 148 -15.16 -9.22 11.27
N ASP A 149 -14.65 -9.28 10.04
CA ASP A 149 -15.18 -10.15 9.00
C ASP A 149 -15.04 -11.64 9.36
N ASN A 150 -13.95 -12.01 10.05
CA ASN A 150 -13.65 -13.38 10.45
C ASN A 150 -14.20 -13.76 11.84
N GLY A 151 -14.92 -12.85 12.52
CA GLY A 151 -15.46 -13.12 13.85
C GLY A 151 -14.39 -13.21 14.96
N THR A 152 -13.18 -12.73 14.73
CA THR A 152 -12.04 -12.73 15.67
C THR A 152 -11.81 -11.37 16.34
N ALA A 153 -12.84 -10.52 16.39
CA ALA A 153 -12.75 -9.18 16.98
C ALA A 153 -12.29 -9.18 18.44
N TYR A 154 -12.54 -10.26 19.19
CA TYR A 154 -12.08 -10.45 20.57
C TYR A 154 -10.53 -10.35 20.70
N MET A 155 -9.77 -10.66 19.64
CA MET A 155 -8.31 -10.54 19.66
C MET A 155 -7.86 -9.10 19.85
N VAL A 156 -8.65 -8.13 19.39
CA VAL A 156 -8.38 -6.70 19.59
C VAL A 156 -8.44 -6.35 21.08
N ASP A 157 -9.42 -6.92 21.80
CA ASP A 157 -9.58 -6.75 23.25
C ASP A 157 -8.42 -7.42 24.02
N GLU A 158 -8.05 -8.65 23.62
CA GLU A 158 -6.90 -9.36 24.22
C GLU A 158 -5.59 -8.58 24.05
N VAL A 159 -5.35 -8.03 22.86
CA VAL A 159 -4.13 -7.21 22.61
C VAL A 159 -4.17 -5.94 23.44
N TYR A 160 -5.34 -5.33 23.63
CA TYR A 160 -5.49 -4.17 24.51
C TYR A 160 -5.10 -4.50 25.95
N GLU A 161 -5.62 -5.58 26.52
CA GLU A 161 -5.27 -6.03 27.87
C GLU A 161 -3.77 -6.32 28.01
N GLN A 162 -3.17 -6.91 27.01
CA GLN A 162 -1.73 -7.16 27.00
C GLN A 162 -0.92 -5.87 26.91
N CYS A 163 -1.36 -4.87 26.13
CA CYS A 163 -0.72 -3.56 26.08
C CYS A 163 -0.75 -2.88 27.44
N ILE A 164 -1.89 -2.93 28.14
CA ILE A 164 -2.03 -2.37 29.51
C ILE A 164 -1.10 -3.09 30.50
N ALA A 165 -1.06 -4.41 30.46
CA ALA A 165 -0.20 -5.19 31.35
C ALA A 165 1.30 -4.83 31.20
N GLN A 166 1.73 -4.49 30.00
CA GLN A 166 3.11 -4.09 29.71
C GLN A 166 3.55 -2.78 30.40
N ASP A 167 2.61 -1.92 30.80
CA ASP A 167 2.94 -0.68 31.52
C ASP A 167 3.60 -0.95 32.89
N SER A 168 3.38 -2.12 33.48
CA SER A 168 3.97 -2.57 34.74
C SER A 168 5.33 -3.29 34.60
N TYR A 169 5.75 -3.58 33.36
CA TYR A 169 6.95 -4.37 33.10
C TYR A 169 8.23 -3.53 33.16
N PRO A 170 9.37 -4.11 33.54
CA PRO A 170 10.67 -3.50 33.35
C PRO A 170 10.87 -3.11 31.88
N LYS A 171 11.56 -2.00 31.63
CA LYS A 171 11.71 -1.47 30.25
C LYS A 171 12.24 -2.51 29.26
N GLU A 172 13.16 -3.34 29.69
CA GLU A 172 13.84 -4.37 28.87
C GLU A 172 12.90 -5.52 28.49
N GLU A 173 11.81 -5.69 29.22
CA GLU A 173 10.82 -6.73 28.99
C GLU A 173 9.65 -6.28 28.12
N ILE A 174 9.53 -4.97 27.86
CA ILE A 174 8.46 -4.43 27.01
C ILE A 174 8.63 -4.93 25.58
N ARG A 175 7.58 -5.55 25.04
CA ARG A 175 7.50 -6.10 23.68
C ARG A 175 6.39 -5.43 22.91
N ASN A 176 6.53 -5.38 21.58
CA ASN A 176 5.45 -4.96 20.69
C ASN A 176 4.40 -6.08 20.58
N VAL A 177 3.38 -6.03 21.43
CA VAL A 177 2.28 -7.01 21.41
C VAL A 177 1.24 -6.73 20.32
N VAL A 178 1.27 -5.54 19.74
CA VAL A 178 0.36 -5.16 18.63
C VAL A 178 0.61 -5.99 17.37
N LYS A 179 1.74 -6.65 17.24
CA LYS A 179 2.00 -7.62 16.17
C LYS A 179 0.91 -8.66 16.03
N ARG A 180 0.32 -9.09 17.15
CA ARG A 180 -0.76 -10.09 17.20
C ARG A 180 -2.00 -9.68 16.39
N ILE A 181 -2.20 -8.38 16.14
CA ILE A 181 -3.28 -7.89 15.27
C ILE A 181 -3.09 -8.33 13.81
N TYR A 182 -1.85 -8.52 13.37
CA TYR A 182 -1.54 -8.87 11.98
C TYR A 182 -1.24 -10.38 11.79
N GLU A 183 -0.84 -11.08 12.85
CA GLU A 183 -0.40 -12.48 12.78
C GLU A 183 -1.39 -13.45 12.11
N PRO A 184 -2.71 -13.32 12.29
CA PRO A 184 -3.67 -14.24 11.65
C PRO A 184 -3.78 -14.06 10.13
N PHE A 185 -3.24 -12.99 9.56
CA PHE A 185 -3.46 -12.59 8.17
C PHE A 185 -2.17 -12.59 7.37
N THR A 186 -2.26 -13.06 6.14
CA THR A 186 -1.20 -12.93 5.15
C THR A 186 -1.10 -11.47 4.67
N GLU A 187 0.06 -11.11 4.11
CA GLU A 187 0.23 -9.79 3.47
C GLU A 187 -0.75 -9.57 2.32
N GLN A 188 -1.11 -10.65 1.61
CA GLN A 188 -2.08 -10.57 0.51
C GLN A 188 -3.49 -10.28 1.01
N GLU A 189 -3.95 -10.94 2.06
CA GLU A 189 -5.28 -10.68 2.64
C GLU A 189 -5.41 -9.24 3.13
N ILE A 190 -4.35 -8.71 3.77
CA ILE A 190 -4.32 -7.29 4.18
C ILE A 190 -4.34 -6.38 2.96
N SER A 191 -3.56 -6.69 1.89
CA SER A 191 -3.54 -5.90 0.66
C SER A 191 -4.89 -5.88 -0.04
N ASP A 192 -5.58 -7.02 -0.10
CA ASP A 192 -6.92 -7.14 -0.70
C ASP A 192 -7.94 -6.33 0.10
N LYS A 193 -7.87 -6.37 1.42
CA LYS A 193 -8.72 -5.55 2.28
C LYS A 193 -8.41 -4.05 2.16
N ILE A 194 -7.14 -3.67 1.99
CA ILE A 194 -6.76 -2.28 1.68
C ILE A 194 -7.39 -1.84 0.36
N ALA A 195 -7.31 -2.68 -0.68
CA ALA A 195 -7.91 -2.37 -1.98
C ALA A 195 -9.42 -2.12 -1.86
N GLU A 196 -10.11 -2.92 -1.06
CA GLU A 196 -11.54 -2.72 -0.74
C GLU A 196 -11.78 -1.38 -0.03
N LEU A 197 -11.00 -1.06 1.01
CA LEU A 197 -11.18 0.14 1.82
C LEU A 197 -10.85 1.44 1.07
N VAL A 198 -9.87 1.42 0.17
CA VAL A 198 -9.50 2.60 -0.63
C VAL A 198 -10.40 2.78 -1.84
N LYS A 199 -11.15 1.77 -2.26
CA LYS A 199 -12.06 1.87 -3.41
C LYS A 199 -13.25 2.76 -3.08
N PRO A 200 -13.42 3.92 -3.76
CA PRO A 200 -14.60 4.77 -3.56
C PRO A 200 -15.86 4.10 -4.11
N LYS A 201 -17.00 4.48 -3.55
CA LYS A 201 -18.30 4.10 -4.15
C LYS A 201 -18.41 4.65 -5.57
N GLY A 202 -18.93 3.82 -6.48
CA GLY A 202 -19.18 4.21 -7.87
C GLY A 202 -18.01 3.99 -8.84
N ILE A 203 -16.85 3.55 -8.36
CA ILE A 203 -15.72 3.14 -9.21
C ILE A 203 -16.07 1.84 -9.95
N LYS A 204 -15.97 1.86 -11.29
CA LYS A 204 -16.26 0.73 -12.17
C LYS A 204 -15.09 -0.23 -12.28
N ALA A 205 -13.87 0.32 -12.38
CA ALA A 205 -12.66 -0.46 -12.48
C ALA A 205 -12.46 -1.40 -11.28
N GLU A 206 -11.89 -2.56 -11.52
CA GLU A 206 -11.33 -3.40 -10.45
C GLU A 206 -10.11 -2.69 -9.86
N VAL A 207 -10.00 -2.63 -8.54
CA VAL A 207 -8.87 -2.02 -7.84
C VAL A 207 -8.04 -3.10 -7.18
N VAL A 208 -6.74 -3.10 -7.43
CA VAL A 208 -5.77 -4.02 -6.83
C VAL A 208 -4.64 -3.21 -6.22
N VAL A 209 -4.19 -3.60 -5.04
CA VAL A 209 -3.04 -2.97 -4.37
C VAL A 209 -1.94 -4.01 -4.17
N ILE A 210 -0.73 -3.66 -4.60
CA ILE A 210 0.45 -4.50 -4.48
C ILE A 210 1.50 -3.74 -3.68
N PHE A 211 1.97 -4.33 -2.61
CA PHE A 211 3.06 -3.78 -1.80
C PHE A 211 4.39 -4.47 -2.11
N GLN A 212 5.47 -3.75 -1.90
CA GLN A 212 6.80 -4.34 -1.84
C GLN A 212 6.82 -5.42 -0.76
N ASN A 213 7.36 -6.59 -1.08
CA ASN A 213 7.57 -7.65 -0.09
C ASN A 213 8.75 -7.28 0.82
N LEU A 214 8.64 -7.54 2.14
CA LEU A 214 9.66 -7.17 3.11
C LEU A 214 10.95 -8.00 2.93
N GLU A 215 10.84 -9.27 2.58
CA GLU A 215 12.02 -10.12 2.32
C GLU A 215 12.80 -9.65 1.09
N ASP A 216 12.08 -9.29 0.01
CA ASP A 216 12.70 -8.74 -1.19
C ASP A 216 13.36 -7.39 -0.92
N LEU A 217 12.77 -6.56 -0.04
CA LEU A 217 13.37 -5.31 0.40
C LEU A 217 14.70 -5.57 1.14
N HIS A 218 14.74 -6.54 2.05
CA HIS A 218 15.95 -6.93 2.77
C HIS A 218 17.03 -7.47 1.82
N HIS A 219 16.64 -8.25 0.80
CA HIS A 219 17.57 -8.70 -0.23
C HIS A 219 18.16 -7.54 -1.05
N ALA A 220 17.35 -6.53 -1.37
CA ALA A 220 17.79 -5.37 -2.14
C ALA A 220 18.72 -4.44 -1.35
N ILE A 221 18.52 -4.32 -0.04
CA ILE A 221 19.31 -3.44 0.86
C ILE A 221 19.72 -4.18 2.14
N PRO A 222 20.58 -5.19 2.04
CA PRO A 222 20.89 -6.13 3.14
C PRO A 222 21.57 -5.47 4.34
N ASN A 223 22.20 -4.32 4.16
CA ASN A 223 22.93 -3.61 5.22
C ASN A 223 22.05 -2.59 5.97
N HIS A 224 20.76 -2.47 5.64
CA HIS A 224 19.84 -1.55 6.29
C HIS A 224 19.00 -2.27 7.34
N THR A 225 18.89 -1.71 8.55
CA THR A 225 18.21 -2.34 9.69
C THR A 225 16.96 -1.59 10.16
N GLY A 226 16.57 -0.50 9.50
CA GLY A 226 15.47 0.37 9.91
C GLY A 226 14.11 0.00 9.31
N ASP A 227 13.61 -1.20 9.62
CA ASP A 227 12.38 -1.75 9.05
C ASP A 227 11.17 -1.77 9.99
N TRP A 228 11.26 -1.16 11.16
CA TRP A 228 10.24 -1.26 12.22
C TRP A 228 8.84 -0.77 11.84
N TYR A 229 8.71 0.12 10.85
CA TYR A 229 7.40 0.52 10.32
C TYR A 229 6.63 -0.64 9.69
N PHE A 230 7.37 -1.63 9.17
CA PHE A 230 6.84 -2.78 8.44
C PHE A 230 6.80 -4.01 9.34
N SER A 231 7.93 -4.34 9.97
CA SER A 231 8.14 -5.54 10.79
C SER A 231 7.63 -5.41 12.22
N GLY A 232 7.57 -4.19 12.76
CA GLY A 232 7.32 -3.94 14.18
C GLY A 232 8.49 -4.31 15.10
N ASN A 233 9.68 -4.56 14.53
CA ASN A 233 10.90 -4.89 15.27
C ASN A 233 11.64 -3.61 15.68
N TYR A 234 11.14 -2.95 16.69
CA TYR A 234 11.77 -1.72 17.17
C TYR A 234 13.13 -2.02 17.83
N PRO A 235 14.15 -1.20 17.56
CA PRO A 235 15.50 -1.42 18.08
C PRO A 235 15.62 -1.15 19.59
N THR A 236 14.61 -0.51 20.18
CA THR A 236 14.61 -0.13 21.59
C THR A 236 13.29 -0.49 22.28
N PRO A 237 13.32 -0.79 23.59
CA PRO A 237 12.10 -0.97 24.37
C PRO A 237 11.18 0.25 24.36
N GLY A 238 11.75 1.45 24.21
CA GLY A 238 10.98 2.69 24.05
C GLY A 238 10.10 2.70 22.82
N GLY A 239 10.60 2.17 21.69
CA GLY A 239 9.81 2.00 20.46
C GLY A 239 8.63 1.06 20.67
N ASN A 240 8.85 -0.09 21.34
CA ASN A 240 7.78 -1.02 21.69
C ASN A 240 6.71 -0.36 22.58
N LYS A 241 7.15 0.46 23.56
CA LYS A 241 6.22 1.19 24.43
C LYS A 241 5.38 2.19 23.67
N VAL A 242 5.96 2.93 22.72
CA VAL A 242 5.24 3.88 21.87
C VAL A 242 4.17 3.18 21.04
N VAL A 243 4.47 2.03 20.45
CA VAL A 243 3.49 1.25 19.67
C VAL A 243 2.33 0.78 20.53
N ASN A 244 2.63 0.16 21.69
CA ASN A 244 1.60 -0.31 22.62
C ASN A 244 0.71 0.86 23.06
N ARG A 245 1.31 2.03 23.35
CA ARG A 245 0.58 3.23 23.74
C ARG A 245 -0.28 3.79 22.61
N ALA A 246 0.24 3.78 21.36
CA ALA A 246 -0.53 4.21 20.19
C ALA A 246 -1.77 3.32 19.97
N PHE A 247 -1.64 2.02 20.25
CA PHE A 247 -2.77 1.09 20.17
C PHE A 247 -3.78 1.32 21.32
N ILE A 248 -3.31 1.55 22.56
CA ILE A 248 -4.18 1.90 23.70
C ILE A 248 -4.97 3.17 23.37
N ASN A 249 -4.30 4.22 22.86
CA ASN A 249 -4.95 5.46 22.47
C ASN A 249 -6.03 5.22 21.40
N TYR A 250 -5.73 4.41 20.38
CA TYR A 250 -6.71 4.02 19.36
C TYR A 250 -7.92 3.32 19.97
N TYR A 251 -7.71 2.32 20.81
CA TYR A 251 -8.77 1.53 21.46
C TYR A 251 -9.68 2.43 22.30
N ASN A 252 -9.10 3.31 23.09
CA ASN A 252 -9.80 4.26 23.96
C ASN A 252 -10.34 5.49 23.21
N LYS A 253 -10.17 5.59 21.89
CA LYS A 253 -10.58 6.73 21.06
C LYS A 253 -9.95 8.06 21.50
N VAL A 254 -8.75 7.99 22.06
CA VAL A 254 -7.93 9.14 22.44
C VAL A 254 -7.17 9.64 21.22
N ASN A 255 -7.43 10.90 20.82
CA ASN A 255 -6.81 11.50 19.64
C ASN A 255 -5.50 12.21 19.96
N GLU A 256 -4.60 11.52 20.65
CA GLU A 256 -3.30 12.04 21.06
C GLU A 256 -2.15 11.21 20.49
N ARG A 257 -0.96 11.79 20.44
CA ARG A 257 0.26 11.08 20.12
C ARG A 257 0.65 10.17 21.28
N ALA A 258 1.36 9.09 20.99
CA ALA A 258 1.79 8.12 21.99
C ALA A 258 3.07 8.53 22.74
N TYR A 259 3.70 9.64 22.37
CA TYR A 259 4.95 10.18 22.92
C TYR A 259 4.88 11.68 23.13
#